data_daceeb6d941e1ac56ffd0b59d3e53913
#
_entry.id   daceeb6d941e1ac56ffd0b59d3e53913
#
_cell.length_a   1.000
_cell.length_b   1.000
_cell.length_c   1.000
_cell.angle_alpha   90.00
_cell.angle_beta   90.00
_cell.angle_gamma   90.00
#
_symmetry.space_group_name_H-M   'P 1'
#
loop_
_entity.id
_entity.type
_entity.pdbx_description
1 polymer ?
#
loop_
_entity_poly.entity_id
_entity_poly.type
_entity_poly.pdbx_seq_one_letter_code
_entity_poly.pdbx_strand_id
1 'polypeptide(L)'
;MVVSAAMQPLDLTEENVAKVLADARVELAQLFDESVGITGQAELAELDGPFVKIRLRGRFWHKRSTVLARLDNYLKQRIPEILEVNIEDVKQLDDSPENF
;
A
#
# COMPACT_ATOMS: atom_id res chain seq x y z
N MET A 1 -3.13 7.65 -27.76
CA MET A 1 -2.91 8.37 -26.54
C MET A 1 -2.06 7.60 -25.55
N VAL A 2 -0.87 8.05 -25.39
CA VAL A 2 0.13 7.34 -24.61
C VAL A 2 -0.26 7.24 -23.14
N VAL A 3 -0.91 8.26 -22.63
CA VAL A 3 -1.31 8.30 -21.22
C VAL A 3 -2.23 7.15 -20.84
N SER A 4 -3.10 6.75 -21.77
CA SER A 4 -3.99 5.62 -21.51
C SER A 4 -3.24 4.33 -21.24
N ALA A 5 -2.13 4.12 -21.92
CA ALA A 5 -1.33 2.92 -21.76
C ALA A 5 -0.76 2.84 -20.33
N ALA A 6 -0.37 3.99 -19.78
CA ALA A 6 0.17 4.04 -18.42
C ALA A 6 -0.90 3.73 -17.37
N MET A 7 -2.17 3.88 -17.72
CA MET A 7 -3.29 3.65 -16.82
C MET A 7 -3.99 2.30 -17.05
N GLN A 8 -3.39 1.44 -17.87
CA GLN A 8 -3.98 0.13 -18.11
C GLN A 8 -4.01 -0.70 -16.84
N PRO A 9 -5.10 -1.43 -16.60
CA PRO A 9 -5.18 -2.32 -15.44
C PRO A 9 -4.10 -3.39 -15.48
N LEU A 10 -3.61 -3.76 -14.32
CA LEU A 10 -2.65 -4.83 -14.16
C LEU A 10 -3.35 -6.09 -13.68
N ASP A 11 -2.79 -7.23 -14.01
CA ASP A 11 -3.28 -8.50 -13.49
C ASP A 11 -2.94 -8.62 -12.00
N LEU A 12 -3.78 -9.35 -11.27
CA LEU A 12 -3.55 -9.57 -9.85
C LEU A 12 -2.53 -10.69 -9.65
N THR A 13 -1.27 -10.29 -9.47
CA THR A 13 -0.16 -11.18 -9.17
C THR A 13 0.66 -10.57 -8.04
N GLU A 14 1.43 -11.40 -7.34
CA GLU A 14 2.31 -10.92 -6.29
C GLU A 14 3.30 -9.88 -6.83
N GLU A 15 3.83 -10.14 -8.01
CA GLU A 15 4.77 -9.24 -8.65
C GLU A 15 4.14 -7.87 -8.93
N ASN A 16 2.92 -7.85 -9.47
CA ASN A 16 2.24 -6.60 -9.77
C ASN A 16 1.83 -5.85 -8.50
N VAL A 17 1.41 -6.56 -7.47
CA VAL A 17 1.10 -5.92 -6.18
C VAL A 17 2.35 -5.26 -5.61
N ALA A 18 3.48 -5.96 -5.63
CA ALA A 18 4.74 -5.40 -5.14
C ALA A 18 5.15 -4.17 -5.96
N LYS A 19 4.96 -4.21 -7.27
CA LYS A 19 5.25 -3.08 -8.15
C LYS A 19 4.38 -1.88 -7.81
N VAL A 20 3.09 -2.11 -7.61
CA VAL A 20 2.16 -1.02 -7.29
C VAL A 20 2.47 -0.42 -5.91
N LEU A 21 2.85 -1.25 -4.95
CA LEU A 21 3.28 -0.75 -3.64
C LEU A 21 4.55 0.11 -3.76
N ALA A 22 5.48 -0.29 -4.62
CA ALA A 22 6.66 0.52 -4.88
C ALA A 22 6.30 1.85 -5.54
N ASP A 23 5.36 1.83 -6.49
CA ASP A 23 4.88 3.05 -7.13
C ASP A 23 4.15 3.96 -6.14
N ALA A 24 3.48 3.39 -5.15
CA ALA A 24 2.78 4.16 -4.13
C ALA A 24 3.73 5.05 -3.32
N ARG A 25 4.97 4.63 -3.12
CA ARG A 25 5.97 5.45 -2.41
C ARG A 25 6.20 6.78 -3.11
N VAL A 26 6.02 6.81 -4.42
CA VAL A 26 6.19 8.02 -5.23
C VAL A 26 4.87 8.76 -5.38
N GLU A 27 3.82 8.04 -5.76
CA GLU A 27 2.51 8.64 -6.03
C GLU A 27 1.83 9.14 -4.76
N LEU A 28 2.07 8.46 -3.64
CA LEU A 28 1.55 8.83 -2.34
C LEU A 28 2.69 9.30 -1.43
N ALA A 29 3.58 10.11 -1.98
CA ALA A 29 4.81 10.54 -1.30
C ALA A 29 4.55 11.11 0.09
N GLN A 30 3.40 11.74 0.30
CA GLN A 30 3.04 12.32 1.58
C GLN A 30 3.00 11.29 2.71
N LEU A 31 2.75 10.02 2.38
CA LEU A 31 2.72 8.95 3.36
C LEU A 31 4.12 8.41 3.67
N PHE A 32 5.07 8.60 2.74
CA PHE A 32 6.36 7.92 2.76
C PHE A 32 7.57 8.87 2.68
N ASP A 33 7.37 10.15 2.97
CA ASP A 33 8.44 11.15 2.83
C ASP A 33 9.48 11.01 3.94
N GLU A 34 10.62 10.45 3.61
CA GLU A 34 11.71 10.21 4.54
C GLU A 34 12.39 11.49 5.03
N SER A 35 12.25 12.59 4.30
CA SER A 35 12.91 13.84 4.65
C SER A 35 12.43 14.44 5.97
N VAL A 36 11.26 14.03 6.45
CA VAL A 36 10.70 14.50 7.71
C VAL A 36 10.70 13.43 8.80
N GLY A 37 11.59 12.45 8.68
CA GLY A 37 11.72 11.39 9.68
C GLY A 37 10.71 10.28 9.55
N ILE A 38 10.06 10.16 8.40
CA ILE A 38 9.11 9.10 8.11
C ILE A 38 9.90 7.89 7.59
N THR A 39 9.73 6.75 8.25
CA THR A 39 10.41 5.52 7.87
C THR A 39 9.44 4.42 7.47
N GLY A 40 8.18 4.79 7.26
CA GLY A 40 7.12 3.83 6.99
C GLY A 40 7.33 3.04 5.70
N GLN A 41 6.97 1.77 5.76
CA GLN A 41 7.03 0.86 4.63
C GLN A 41 5.75 0.06 4.56
N ALA A 42 5.30 -0.19 3.34
CA ALA A 42 4.14 -1.04 3.07
C ALA A 42 4.62 -2.19 2.18
N GLU A 43 4.37 -3.41 2.63
CA GLU A 43 4.81 -4.61 1.92
C GLU A 43 3.64 -5.55 1.71
N LEU A 44 3.71 -6.38 0.67
CA LEU A 44 2.76 -7.47 0.49
C LEU A 44 3.08 -8.57 1.50
N ALA A 45 2.12 -8.86 2.38
CA ALA A 45 2.26 -9.96 3.34
C ALA A 45 1.73 -11.26 2.76
N GLU A 46 0.58 -11.21 2.10
CA GLU A 46 -0.03 -12.41 1.54
C GLU A 46 -0.99 -12.03 0.42
N LEU A 47 -1.04 -12.89 -0.60
CA LEU A 47 -2.02 -12.78 -1.66
C LEU A 47 -2.85 -14.07 -1.67
N ASP A 48 -4.14 -13.95 -1.41
CA ASP A 48 -5.05 -15.08 -1.35
C ASP A 48 -6.23 -14.82 -2.27
N GLY A 49 -6.16 -15.33 -3.51
CA GLY A 49 -7.17 -15.05 -4.52
C GLY A 49 -7.29 -13.55 -4.74
N PRO A 50 -8.52 -12.97 -4.66
CA PRO A 50 -8.70 -11.54 -4.85
C PRO A 50 -8.46 -10.71 -3.58
N PHE A 51 -7.95 -11.33 -2.52
CA PHE A 51 -7.70 -10.68 -1.23
C PHE A 51 -6.22 -10.43 -1.03
N VAL A 52 -5.88 -9.18 -0.73
CA VAL A 52 -4.50 -8.75 -0.52
C VAL A 52 -4.33 -8.40 0.95
N LYS A 53 -3.28 -8.94 1.58
CA LYS A 53 -2.88 -8.55 2.92
C LYS A 53 -1.60 -7.75 2.86
N ILE A 54 -1.58 -6.62 3.54
CA ILE A 54 -0.46 -5.69 3.57
C ILE A 54 0.14 -5.68 4.96
N ARG A 55 1.46 -5.54 5.01
CA ARG A 55 2.20 -5.33 6.25
C ARG A 55 2.68 -3.88 6.28
N LEU A 56 2.38 -3.19 7.38
CA LEU A 56 2.86 -1.83 7.62
C LEU A 56 3.94 -1.85 8.68
N ARG A 57 5.05 -1.17 8.39
CA ARG A 57 6.20 -1.11 9.29
C ARG A 57 6.73 0.32 9.33
N GLY A 58 7.33 0.69 10.46
CA GLY A 58 7.98 1.96 10.58
C GLY A 58 7.03 3.09 10.96
N ARG A 59 7.51 4.32 10.76
CA ARG A 59 6.82 5.52 11.19
C ARG A 59 6.16 6.20 10.00
N PHE A 60 4.87 6.52 10.14
CA PHE A 60 4.10 7.23 9.12
C PHE A 60 3.70 8.62 9.61
N TRP A 61 3.57 9.55 8.66
CA TRP A 61 3.08 10.89 8.95
C TRP A 61 1.60 10.87 9.35
N HIS A 62 0.83 10.00 8.69
CA HIS A 62 -0.60 9.86 8.95
C HIS A 62 -0.87 8.65 9.84
N LYS A 63 -2.09 8.57 10.37
CA LYS A 63 -2.53 7.38 11.08
C LYS A 63 -2.43 6.17 10.17
N ARG A 64 -2.07 5.04 10.73
CA ARG A 64 -1.89 3.81 9.95
C ARG A 64 -3.18 3.35 9.29
N SER A 65 -4.32 3.58 9.95
CA SER A 65 -5.61 3.29 9.32
C SER A 65 -5.84 4.13 8.06
N THR A 66 -5.42 5.39 8.08
CA THR A 66 -5.48 6.27 6.90
C THR A 66 -4.53 5.79 5.81
N VAL A 67 -3.33 5.37 6.19
CA VAL A 67 -2.35 4.82 5.25
C VAL A 67 -2.93 3.59 4.55
N LEU A 68 -3.52 2.69 5.32
CA LEU A 68 -4.14 1.49 4.76
C LEU A 68 -5.27 1.83 3.80
N ALA A 69 -6.13 2.79 4.17
CA ALA A 69 -7.24 3.18 3.32
C ALA A 69 -6.77 3.78 1.99
N ARG A 70 -5.71 4.58 2.02
CA ARG A 70 -5.16 5.15 0.80
C ARG A 70 -4.49 4.11 -0.08
N LEU A 71 -3.78 3.17 0.52
CA LEU A 71 -3.17 2.06 -0.22
C LEU A 71 -4.23 1.16 -0.83
N ASP A 72 -5.30 0.89 -0.09
CA ASP A 72 -6.45 0.12 -0.58
C ASP A 72 -6.99 0.74 -1.85
N ASN A 73 -7.30 2.03 -1.80
CA ASN A 73 -7.85 2.74 -2.94
C ASN A 73 -6.89 2.75 -4.13
N TYR A 74 -5.61 3.01 -3.87
CA TYR A 74 -4.59 3.05 -4.92
C TYR A 74 -4.41 1.67 -5.57
N LEU A 75 -4.30 0.63 -4.77
CA LEU A 75 -4.15 -0.74 -5.27
C LEU A 75 -5.34 -1.15 -6.14
N LYS A 76 -6.55 -0.84 -5.70
CA LYS A 76 -7.76 -1.20 -6.45
C LYS A 76 -7.87 -0.44 -7.76
N GLN A 77 -7.34 0.78 -7.82
CA GLN A 77 -7.32 1.54 -9.07
C GLN A 77 -6.35 0.95 -10.08
N ARG A 78 -5.22 0.44 -9.62
CA ARG A 78 -4.19 -0.12 -10.48
C ARG A 78 -4.46 -1.58 -10.82
N ILE A 79 -5.06 -2.33 -9.90
CA ILE A 79 -5.34 -3.76 -10.05
C ILE A 79 -6.83 -3.98 -9.71
N PRO A 80 -7.74 -3.79 -10.68
CA PRO A 80 -9.18 -3.88 -10.43
C PRO A 80 -9.68 -5.23 -9.96
N GLU A 81 -8.90 -6.29 -10.16
CA GLU A 81 -9.28 -7.63 -9.71
C GLU A 81 -9.28 -7.77 -8.19
N ILE A 82 -8.63 -6.85 -7.47
CA ILE A 82 -8.60 -6.88 -6.01
C ILE A 82 -9.99 -6.58 -5.47
N LEU A 83 -10.52 -7.48 -4.65
CA LEU A 83 -11.79 -7.27 -3.96
C LEU A 83 -11.60 -6.60 -2.61
N GLU A 84 -10.53 -6.94 -1.91
CA GLU A 84 -10.30 -6.46 -0.56
C GLU A 84 -8.82 -6.31 -0.26
N VAL A 85 -8.48 -5.25 0.46
CA VAL A 85 -7.12 -5.02 0.97
C VAL A 85 -7.23 -4.94 2.48
N ASN A 86 -6.52 -5.82 3.18
CA ASN A 86 -6.55 -5.90 4.64
C ASN A 86 -5.15 -5.78 5.21
N ILE A 87 -5.07 -5.46 6.50
CA ILE A 87 -3.81 -5.48 7.21
C ILE A 87 -3.50 -6.91 7.66
N GLU A 88 -2.23 -7.29 7.64
CA GLU A 88 -1.79 -8.61 8.06
C GLU A 88 -2.13 -8.88 9.52
N ASP A 89 -1.91 -7.90 10.38
CA ASP A 89 -2.19 -7.99 11.81
C ASP A 89 -2.75 -6.64 12.26
N VAL A 90 -3.90 -6.66 12.92
CA VAL A 90 -4.55 -5.43 13.39
C VAL A 90 -3.66 -4.61 14.34
N LYS A 91 -2.71 -5.25 15.00
CA LYS A 91 -1.74 -4.55 15.84
C LYS A 91 -0.89 -3.58 15.06
N GLN A 92 -0.71 -3.82 13.77
CA GLN A 92 0.06 -2.94 12.89
C GLN A 92 -0.67 -1.62 12.61
N LEU A 93 -1.95 -1.53 12.94
CA LEU A 93 -2.71 -0.29 12.84
C LEU A 93 -2.59 0.59 14.09
N ASP A 94 -1.91 0.10 15.11
CA ASP A 94 -1.65 0.87 16.32
C ASP A 94 -0.56 1.91 16.04
N ASP A 95 -0.88 3.16 16.30
CA ASP A 95 0.03 4.29 16.05
C ASP A 95 1.00 4.54 17.22
N SER A 96 1.08 3.63 18.17
CA SER A 96 1.98 3.78 19.31
C SER A 96 3.44 3.66 18.88
N PRO A 97 4.38 4.26 19.67
CA PRO A 97 5.82 4.17 19.36
C PRO A 97 6.35 2.74 19.29
N GLU A 98 5.66 1.78 19.85
CA GLU A 98 6.08 0.37 19.83
C GLU A 98 6.11 -0.20 18.41
N ASN A 99 5.36 0.40 17.49
CA ASN A 99 5.31 -0.04 16.10
C ASN A 99 6.29 0.69 15.17
N PHE A 100 7.07 1.57 15.73
CA PHE A 100 7.99 2.39 14.93
C PHE A 100 9.35 1.73 14.75
#